data_372c9821fd08212df8d68d58948cbb1d
#
_entry.id   372c9821fd08212df8d68d58948cbb1d
#
_cell.length_a   1.000
_cell.length_b   1.000
_cell.length_c   1.000
_cell.angle_alpha   90.00
_cell.angle_beta   90.00
_cell.angle_gamma   90.00
#
_symmetry.space_group_name_H-M   'P 1'
#
loop_
_entity.id
_entity.type
_entity.pdbx_description
1 polymer ?
#
loop_
_entity_poly.entity_id
_entity_poly.type
_entity_poly.pdbx_seq_one_letter_code
_entity_poly.pdbx_strand_id
1 'polypeptide(L)'
;MRGEVMKKPRFLIIGSSNIDFVCCSEAIPHAGETIISNGGYFIAPGGKGANAAVAAARLGAEIIFCTRLGKDLYGTELSEKYKKENIDCRFVFFDSVEKTGLAQIYREDDGQNRITVFPGANKNLTLVNIEEAFTSYPDALLIQCEIPPETVKFAIMQAKRQKIPVFFDTAPQRSDLVLSEMSPCEIISPNETETAFYTGIFPDSVDSCLRASMKLYSTVKTKYVVLKLGARGCYIYDGIHQELIQSLDVNPVDTTGAGDAFTAALTVRYLQNGGDISDAARFANCVGAYTVTKEGAFDSFPTLKQLETFINEYNSR
;
A
#
# COMPACT_ATOMS: atom_id res chain seq x y z
N MET A 1 -17.20 -26.63 -23.04
CA MET A 1 -16.62 -25.27 -23.07
C MET A 1 -15.24 -25.36 -22.45
N ARG A 2 -14.19 -25.11 -23.21
CA ARG A 2 -12.81 -25.09 -22.69
C ARG A 2 -12.76 -23.84 -21.81
N GLY A 3 -12.47 -24.00 -20.51
CA GLY A 3 -12.27 -22.86 -19.61
C GLY A 3 -11.12 -22.00 -20.16
N GLU A 4 -11.42 -20.79 -20.56
CA GLU A 4 -10.40 -19.77 -20.79
C GLU A 4 -9.64 -19.62 -19.48
N VAL A 5 -8.37 -19.98 -19.50
CA VAL A 5 -7.44 -19.67 -18.41
C VAL A 5 -7.35 -18.14 -18.40
N MET A 6 -8.09 -17.49 -17.50
CA MET A 6 -7.99 -16.03 -17.34
C MET A 6 -6.53 -15.70 -17.08
N LYS A 7 -5.94 -14.90 -17.95
CA LYS A 7 -4.56 -14.43 -17.82
C LYS A 7 -4.43 -13.72 -16.48
N LYS A 8 -3.51 -14.14 -15.65
CA LYS A 8 -3.21 -13.43 -14.39
C LYS A 8 -2.74 -12.03 -14.74
N PRO A 9 -3.34 -10.97 -14.15
CA PRO A 9 -2.90 -9.61 -14.39
C PRO A 9 -1.46 -9.44 -13.89
N ARG A 10 -0.63 -8.75 -14.69
CA ARG A 10 0.75 -8.42 -14.36
C ARG A 10 0.82 -6.99 -13.85
N PHE A 11 1.18 -6.83 -12.59
CA PHE A 11 1.29 -5.52 -11.97
C PHE A 11 2.74 -5.07 -11.90
N LEU A 12 3.01 -3.87 -12.38
CA LEU A 12 4.19 -3.13 -11.99
C LEU A 12 3.86 -2.39 -10.68
N ILE A 13 4.55 -2.74 -9.61
CA ILE A 13 4.49 -2.01 -8.36
C ILE A 13 5.78 -1.21 -8.25
N ILE A 14 5.65 0.11 -8.11
CA ILE A 14 6.78 1.02 -7.94
C ILE A 14 6.65 1.64 -6.55
N GLY A 15 7.63 1.44 -5.69
CA GLY A 15 7.54 1.98 -4.34
C GLY A 15 8.73 1.65 -3.46
N SER A 16 8.59 2.03 -2.21
CA SER A 16 9.60 1.86 -1.16
C SER A 16 9.76 0.42 -0.69
N SER A 17 10.93 0.18 -0.14
CA SER A 17 11.28 -1.05 0.56
C SER A 17 12.11 -0.69 1.78
N ASN A 18 11.64 -1.04 2.97
CA ASN A 18 12.26 -0.68 4.24
C ASN A 18 12.51 -1.90 5.12
N ILE A 19 13.36 -1.72 6.11
CA ILE A 19 13.39 -2.53 7.32
C ILE A 19 12.73 -1.72 8.43
N ASP A 20 11.78 -2.31 9.11
CA ASP A 20 11.09 -1.74 10.26
C ASP A 20 11.74 -2.24 11.55
N PHE A 21 12.35 -1.32 12.31
CA PHE A 21 12.84 -1.57 13.66
C PHE A 21 11.74 -1.18 14.65
N VAL A 22 11.11 -2.18 15.22
CA VAL A 22 10.01 -1.98 16.16
C VAL A 22 10.50 -2.18 17.58
N CYS A 23 10.39 -1.14 18.40
CA CYS A 23 10.69 -1.16 19.83
C CYS A 23 9.38 -1.02 20.60
N CYS A 24 9.05 -2.03 21.39
CA CYS A 24 7.93 -1.99 22.34
C CYS A 24 8.45 -1.45 23.67
N SER A 25 7.83 -0.41 24.20
CA SER A 25 8.31 0.22 25.43
C SER A 25 7.13 0.90 26.16
N GLU A 26 7.19 0.88 27.48
CA GLU A 26 6.22 1.54 28.36
C GLU A 26 6.23 3.07 28.18
N ALA A 27 7.34 3.62 27.73
CA ALA A 27 7.51 5.03 27.46
C ALA A 27 8.62 5.30 26.44
N ILE A 28 8.57 6.46 25.82
CA ILE A 28 9.63 6.96 24.96
C ILE A 28 10.50 7.93 25.77
N PRO A 29 11.84 7.76 25.80
CA PRO A 29 12.72 8.62 26.59
C PRO A 29 12.67 10.08 26.12
N HIS A 30 12.69 11.02 27.06
CA HIS A 30 12.86 12.44 26.77
C HIS A 30 14.33 12.74 26.39
N ALA A 31 14.55 13.95 25.86
CA ALA A 31 15.91 14.38 25.51
C ALA A 31 16.84 14.32 26.73
N GLY A 32 17.97 13.59 26.60
CA GLY A 32 18.95 13.38 27.66
C GLY A 32 18.59 12.26 28.65
N GLU A 33 17.48 11.57 28.48
CA GLU A 33 17.06 10.44 29.30
C GLU A 33 17.51 9.11 28.70
N THR A 34 17.83 8.15 29.55
CA THR A 34 18.04 6.74 29.21
C THR A 34 17.09 5.90 30.01
N ILE A 35 16.22 5.15 29.35
CA ILE A 35 15.32 4.20 29.99
C ILE A 35 15.77 2.76 29.69
N ILE A 36 15.50 1.85 30.61
CA ILE A 36 15.63 0.40 30.41
C ILE A 36 14.22 -0.12 30.29
N SER A 37 13.82 -0.52 29.06
CA SER A 37 12.51 -1.08 28.80
C SER A 37 12.50 -2.57 29.05
N ASN A 38 11.38 -3.09 29.60
CA ASN A 38 11.09 -4.52 29.70
C ASN A 38 10.34 -5.03 28.46
N GLY A 39 9.96 -4.14 27.54
CA GLY A 39 9.36 -4.50 26.26
C GLY A 39 10.36 -5.20 25.33
N GLY A 40 9.82 -5.83 24.29
CA GLY A 40 10.62 -6.49 23.28
C GLY A 40 11.01 -5.54 22.12
N TYR A 41 11.90 -6.03 21.27
CA TYR A 41 12.10 -5.42 19.95
C TYR A 41 12.17 -6.49 18.89
N PHE A 42 11.81 -6.13 17.67
CA PHE A 42 11.95 -7.02 16.53
C PHE A 42 12.24 -6.22 15.25
N ILE A 43 12.73 -6.94 14.23
CA ILE A 43 13.04 -6.39 12.94
C ILE A 43 12.15 -7.08 11.92
N ALA A 44 11.43 -6.30 11.13
CA ALA A 44 10.50 -6.82 10.13
C ALA A 44 10.72 -6.16 8.77
N PRO A 45 10.37 -6.85 7.67
CA PRO A 45 10.29 -6.20 6.38
C PRO A 45 9.11 -5.22 6.35
N GLY A 46 9.33 -4.06 5.71
CA GLY A 46 8.34 -3.01 5.57
C GLY A 46 8.53 -2.19 4.29
N GLY A 47 7.92 -1.02 4.29
CA GLY A 47 7.86 -0.15 3.12
C GLY A 47 6.60 -0.40 2.29
N LYS A 48 5.88 0.68 1.96
CA LYS A 48 4.55 0.60 1.33
C LYS A 48 4.55 -0.12 -0.02
N GLY A 49 5.60 0.10 -0.82
CA GLY A 49 5.78 -0.63 -2.08
C GLY A 49 5.94 -2.12 -1.87
N ALA A 50 6.81 -2.51 -0.95
CA ALA A 50 7.07 -3.90 -0.63
C ALA A 50 5.85 -4.59 0.00
N ASN A 51 5.14 -3.90 0.91
CA ASN A 51 3.90 -4.39 1.50
C ASN A 51 2.84 -4.70 0.43
N ALA A 52 2.60 -3.74 -0.47
CA ALA A 52 1.66 -3.92 -1.58
C ALA A 52 2.08 -5.05 -2.52
N ALA A 53 3.39 -5.18 -2.81
CA ALA A 53 3.92 -6.23 -3.69
C ALA A 53 3.69 -7.63 -3.11
N VAL A 54 4.00 -7.82 -1.82
CA VAL A 54 3.80 -9.12 -1.15
C VAL A 54 2.31 -9.43 -1.01
N ALA A 55 1.50 -8.47 -0.58
CA ALA A 55 0.04 -8.66 -0.47
C ALA A 55 -0.57 -9.07 -1.82
N ALA A 56 -0.26 -8.35 -2.91
CA ALA A 56 -0.78 -8.66 -4.24
C ALA A 56 -0.30 -10.03 -4.77
N ALA A 57 0.96 -10.41 -4.52
CA ALA A 57 1.51 -11.71 -4.92
C ALA A 57 0.76 -12.86 -4.22
N ARG A 58 0.52 -12.76 -2.92
CA ARG A 58 -0.23 -13.75 -2.13
C ARG A 58 -1.69 -13.86 -2.56
N LEU A 59 -2.26 -12.80 -3.12
CA LEU A 59 -3.60 -12.78 -3.72
C LEU A 59 -3.61 -13.26 -5.20
N GLY A 60 -2.50 -13.84 -5.67
CA GLY A 60 -2.43 -14.56 -6.93
C GLY A 60 -2.12 -13.71 -8.17
N ALA A 61 -1.71 -12.46 -8.02
CA ALA A 61 -1.24 -11.62 -9.12
C ALA A 61 0.20 -11.94 -9.52
N GLU A 62 0.58 -11.64 -10.77
CA GLU A 62 1.98 -11.62 -11.21
C GLU A 62 2.57 -10.25 -10.92
N ILE A 63 3.55 -10.18 -10.04
CA ILE A 63 4.13 -8.93 -9.57
C ILE A 63 5.51 -8.71 -10.15
N ILE A 64 5.70 -7.52 -10.72
CA ILE A 64 6.98 -6.94 -11.11
C ILE A 64 7.25 -5.81 -10.11
N PHE A 65 8.29 -5.92 -9.32
CA PHE A 65 8.59 -4.92 -8.29
C PHE A 65 9.75 -4.03 -8.69
N CYS A 66 9.49 -2.72 -8.76
CA CYS A 66 10.51 -1.70 -9.01
C CYS A 66 10.76 -0.93 -7.72
N THR A 67 11.93 -1.12 -7.16
CA THR A 67 12.39 -0.48 -5.91
C THR A 67 13.90 -0.34 -5.89
N ARG A 68 14.43 0.35 -4.88
CA ARG A 68 15.87 0.49 -4.68
C ARG A 68 16.26 0.19 -3.24
N LEU A 69 17.14 -0.78 -3.07
CA LEU A 69 17.69 -1.25 -1.80
C LEU A 69 19.14 -0.78 -1.64
N GLY A 70 19.63 -0.72 -0.41
CA GLY A 70 21.05 -0.59 -0.17
C GLY A 70 21.81 -1.88 -0.50
N LYS A 71 23.07 -1.75 -0.89
CA LYS A 71 23.97 -2.90 -1.03
C LYS A 71 24.50 -3.32 0.35
N ASP A 72 23.57 -3.73 1.22
CA ASP A 72 23.82 -4.14 2.61
C ASP A 72 23.11 -5.45 2.95
N LEU A 73 23.26 -5.89 4.21
CA LEU A 73 22.64 -7.12 4.69
C LEU A 73 21.12 -7.11 4.51
N TYR A 74 20.47 -6.02 4.90
CA TYR A 74 19.02 -5.88 4.84
C TYR A 74 18.49 -5.85 3.41
N GLY A 75 19.18 -5.16 2.50
CA GLY A 75 18.81 -5.17 1.08
C GLY A 75 18.91 -6.56 0.47
N THR A 76 19.92 -7.34 0.86
CA THR A 76 20.06 -8.73 0.42
C THR A 76 18.92 -9.60 0.97
N GLU A 77 18.62 -9.52 2.26
CA GLU A 77 17.54 -10.29 2.90
C GLU A 77 16.18 -9.96 2.29
N LEU A 78 15.86 -8.69 2.06
CA LEU A 78 14.60 -8.27 1.46
C LEU A 78 14.46 -8.80 0.04
N SER A 79 15.51 -8.69 -0.79
CA SER A 79 15.49 -9.24 -2.15
C SER A 79 15.22 -10.74 -2.17
N GLU A 80 15.82 -11.51 -1.24
CA GLU A 80 15.55 -12.95 -1.14
C GLU A 80 14.12 -13.25 -0.64
N LYS A 81 13.56 -12.42 0.24
CA LYS A 81 12.15 -12.55 0.67
C LYS A 81 11.21 -12.33 -0.52
N TYR A 82 11.45 -11.32 -1.36
CA TYR A 82 10.62 -11.07 -2.55
C TYR A 82 10.65 -12.24 -3.54
N LYS A 83 11.82 -12.83 -3.78
CA LYS A 83 11.95 -14.04 -4.61
C LYS A 83 11.13 -15.21 -4.07
N LYS A 84 11.12 -15.41 -2.73
CA LYS A 84 10.31 -16.45 -2.08
C LYS A 84 8.81 -16.24 -2.25
N GLU A 85 8.36 -14.98 -2.36
CA GLU A 85 6.97 -14.64 -2.68
C GLU A 85 6.67 -14.69 -4.20
N ASN A 86 7.59 -15.22 -5.03
CA ASN A 86 7.50 -15.28 -6.50
C ASN A 86 7.33 -13.91 -7.18
N ILE A 87 7.89 -12.86 -6.59
CA ILE A 87 7.91 -11.51 -7.15
C ILE A 87 9.07 -11.42 -8.15
N ASP A 88 8.80 -10.85 -9.33
CA ASP A 88 9.84 -10.56 -10.33
C ASP A 88 10.72 -9.40 -9.84
N CYS A 89 11.96 -9.72 -9.48
CA CYS A 89 12.94 -8.81 -8.90
C CYS A 89 13.92 -8.21 -9.92
N ARG A 90 13.67 -8.33 -11.24
CA ARG A 90 14.58 -7.78 -12.26
C ARG A 90 14.81 -6.27 -12.11
N PHE A 91 13.87 -5.56 -11.53
CA PHE A 91 13.90 -4.11 -11.30
C PHE A 91 14.06 -3.74 -9.83
N VAL A 92 14.59 -4.65 -9.03
CA VAL A 92 15.10 -4.36 -7.69
C VAL A 92 16.56 -3.91 -7.85
N PHE A 93 16.76 -2.59 -7.77
CA PHE A 93 18.08 -1.98 -7.92
C PHE A 93 18.82 -1.92 -6.59
N PHE A 94 20.15 -1.88 -6.64
CA PHE A 94 20.99 -1.76 -5.45
C PHE A 94 21.80 -0.48 -5.49
N ASP A 95 21.74 0.28 -4.41
CA ASP A 95 22.54 1.48 -4.19
C ASP A 95 23.87 1.10 -3.51
N SER A 96 24.98 1.60 -4.03
CA SER A 96 26.31 1.31 -3.49
C SER A 96 26.73 2.25 -2.36
N VAL A 97 26.02 3.34 -2.14
CA VAL A 97 26.35 4.40 -1.18
C VAL A 97 25.31 4.43 -0.06
N GLU A 98 24.04 4.55 -0.41
CA GLU A 98 22.93 4.62 0.55
C GLU A 98 22.58 3.25 1.10
N LYS A 99 22.19 3.23 2.38
CA LYS A 99 21.70 2.03 3.04
C LYS A 99 20.26 1.75 2.63
N THR A 100 19.80 0.53 2.85
CA THR A 100 18.39 0.17 2.75
C THR A 100 17.55 1.11 3.62
N GLY A 101 16.37 1.49 3.15
CA GLY A 101 15.43 2.31 3.90
C GLY A 101 15.07 1.68 5.25
N LEU A 102 14.86 2.51 6.26
CA LEU A 102 14.57 2.07 7.62
C LEU A 102 13.43 2.88 8.22
N ALA A 103 12.48 2.22 8.86
CA ALA A 103 11.53 2.85 9.75
C ALA A 103 11.87 2.49 11.20
N GLN A 104 12.11 3.51 12.04
CA GLN A 104 12.18 3.34 13.48
C GLN A 104 10.78 3.53 14.05
N ILE A 105 10.24 2.49 14.65
CA ILE A 105 8.88 2.46 15.20
C ILE A 105 8.97 2.26 16.71
N TYR A 106 8.45 3.23 17.46
CA TYR A 106 8.19 3.08 18.88
C TYR A 106 6.71 2.75 19.06
N ARG A 107 6.44 1.64 19.74
CA ARG A 107 5.09 1.18 20.09
C ARG A 107 4.93 1.21 21.59
N GLU A 108 4.06 2.09 22.06
CA GLU A 108 3.74 2.22 23.48
C GLU A 108 2.65 1.23 23.91
N ASP A 109 2.57 0.91 25.19
CA ASP A 109 1.61 -0.08 25.74
C ASP A 109 0.14 0.31 25.51
N ASP A 110 -0.14 1.60 25.34
CA ASP A 110 -1.46 2.12 24.99
C ASP A 110 -1.83 1.96 23.50
N GLY A 111 -0.92 1.37 22.71
CA GLY A 111 -1.09 1.13 21.27
C GLY A 111 -0.72 2.32 20.38
N GLN A 112 -0.24 3.44 20.93
CA GLN A 112 0.25 4.54 20.12
C GLN A 112 1.58 4.20 19.46
N ASN A 113 1.72 4.59 18.18
CA ASN A 113 2.94 4.40 17.41
C ASN A 113 3.56 5.76 17.08
N ARG A 114 4.89 5.87 17.23
CA ARG A 114 5.66 6.99 16.70
C ARG A 114 6.67 6.45 15.71
N ILE A 115 6.65 6.98 14.50
CA ILE A 115 7.41 6.43 13.38
C ILE A 115 8.32 7.52 12.82
N THR A 116 9.59 7.19 12.67
CA THR A 116 10.55 7.99 11.91
C THR A 116 11.06 7.17 10.75
N VAL A 117 10.86 7.66 9.53
CA VAL A 117 11.34 6.99 8.31
C VAL A 117 12.63 7.62 7.84
N PHE A 118 13.64 6.78 7.62
CA PHE A 118 14.88 7.11 6.94
C PHE A 118 14.82 6.51 5.53
N PRO A 119 14.60 7.32 4.48
CA PRO A 119 14.36 6.80 3.13
C PRO A 119 15.50 5.93 2.59
N GLY A 120 16.75 6.19 3.00
CA GLY A 120 17.91 5.44 2.50
C GLY A 120 17.92 5.39 0.97
N ALA A 121 18.13 4.19 0.41
CA ALA A 121 18.20 3.98 -1.03
C ALA A 121 16.90 4.32 -1.78
N ASN A 122 15.73 4.30 -1.12
CA ASN A 122 14.46 4.67 -1.76
C ASN A 122 14.49 6.07 -2.39
N LYS A 123 15.21 7.03 -1.76
CA LYS A 123 15.36 8.40 -2.29
C LYS A 123 16.12 8.48 -3.61
N ASN A 124 16.86 7.42 -3.95
CA ASN A 124 17.68 7.33 -5.16
C ASN A 124 17.02 6.47 -6.26
N LEU A 125 15.73 6.15 -6.14
CA LEU A 125 15.00 5.51 -7.22
C LEU A 125 14.81 6.52 -8.36
N THR A 126 15.51 6.31 -9.48
CA THR A 126 15.65 7.29 -10.56
C THR A 126 14.60 7.12 -11.66
N LEU A 127 14.44 8.15 -12.48
CA LEU A 127 13.57 8.09 -13.67
C LEU A 127 14.02 7.01 -14.66
N VAL A 128 15.33 6.76 -14.77
CA VAL A 128 15.88 5.68 -15.62
C VAL A 128 15.43 4.31 -15.11
N ASN A 129 15.43 4.10 -13.79
CA ASN A 129 14.93 2.85 -13.21
C ASN A 129 13.45 2.62 -13.55
N ILE A 130 12.66 3.70 -13.57
CA ILE A 130 11.25 3.64 -13.96
C ILE A 130 11.08 3.29 -15.43
N GLU A 131 11.82 3.94 -16.33
CA GLU A 131 11.78 3.64 -17.77
C GLU A 131 12.11 2.18 -18.03
N GLU A 132 13.16 1.66 -17.36
CA GLU A 132 13.56 0.26 -17.46
C GLU A 132 12.46 -0.67 -16.98
N ALA A 133 11.79 -0.37 -15.85
CA ALA A 133 10.71 -1.20 -15.32
C ALA A 133 9.50 -1.28 -16.28
N PHE A 134 9.18 -0.20 -16.98
CA PHE A 134 8.09 -0.19 -17.98
C PHE A 134 8.38 -1.03 -19.23
N THR A 135 9.61 -1.45 -19.48
CA THR A 135 9.94 -2.43 -20.54
C THR A 135 9.33 -3.81 -20.28
N SER A 136 8.83 -4.06 -19.08
CA SER A 136 8.12 -5.30 -18.72
C SER A 136 6.70 -5.40 -19.29
N TYR A 137 6.16 -4.32 -19.87
CA TYR A 137 4.80 -4.24 -20.42
C TYR A 137 3.73 -4.71 -19.42
N PRO A 138 3.56 -4.04 -18.28
CA PRO A 138 2.60 -4.42 -17.25
C PRO A 138 1.16 -4.12 -17.69
N ASP A 139 0.20 -4.86 -17.11
CA ASP A 139 -1.24 -4.62 -17.33
C ASP A 139 -1.77 -3.48 -16.43
N ALA A 140 -1.06 -3.16 -15.32
CA ALA A 140 -1.40 -2.07 -14.40
C ALA A 140 -0.18 -1.54 -13.65
N LEU A 141 -0.28 -0.29 -13.16
CA LEU A 141 0.66 0.33 -12.24
C LEU A 141 -0.02 0.54 -10.88
N LEU A 142 0.60 0.03 -9.81
CA LEU A 142 0.29 0.40 -8.43
C LEU A 142 1.46 1.19 -7.85
N ILE A 143 1.20 2.37 -7.29
CA ILE A 143 2.23 3.28 -6.81
C ILE A 143 1.80 4.01 -5.54
N GLN A 144 2.76 4.31 -4.66
CA GLN A 144 2.59 5.04 -3.40
C GLN A 144 3.53 6.26 -3.35
N CYS A 145 3.47 7.03 -2.24
CA CYS A 145 4.20 8.29 -2.09
C CYS A 145 5.51 8.18 -1.26
N GLU A 146 5.98 6.99 -0.93
CA GLU A 146 7.19 6.80 -0.08
C GLU A 146 8.50 6.74 -0.89
N ILE A 147 8.48 7.29 -2.10
CA ILE A 147 9.59 7.48 -3.02
C ILE A 147 9.61 8.94 -3.49
N PRO A 148 10.65 9.43 -4.20
CA PRO A 148 10.69 10.82 -4.65
C PRO A 148 9.46 11.25 -5.47
N PRO A 149 8.88 12.44 -5.20
CA PRO A 149 7.67 12.90 -5.90
C PRO A 149 7.82 12.98 -7.42
N GLU A 150 9.00 13.37 -7.89
CA GLU A 150 9.33 13.41 -9.33
C GLU A 150 9.29 12.02 -9.95
N THR A 151 9.69 10.97 -9.20
CA THR A 151 9.63 9.57 -9.61
C THR A 151 8.19 9.09 -9.69
N VAL A 152 7.34 9.44 -8.70
CA VAL A 152 5.90 9.14 -8.72
C VAL A 152 5.23 9.77 -9.92
N LYS A 153 5.46 11.07 -10.13
CA LYS A 153 4.91 11.82 -11.27
C LYS A 153 5.34 11.21 -12.60
N PHE A 154 6.61 10.89 -12.74
CA PHE A 154 7.17 10.32 -13.96
C PHE A 154 6.56 8.93 -14.26
N ALA A 155 6.42 8.07 -13.25
CA ALA A 155 5.81 6.76 -13.40
C ALA A 155 4.35 6.84 -13.88
N ILE A 156 3.55 7.73 -13.28
CA ILE A 156 2.16 7.98 -13.71
C ILE A 156 2.12 8.49 -15.16
N MET A 157 3.04 9.40 -15.54
CA MET A 157 3.15 9.90 -16.89
C MET A 157 3.52 8.78 -17.89
N GLN A 158 4.43 7.88 -17.55
CA GLN A 158 4.79 6.73 -18.40
C GLN A 158 3.61 5.77 -18.55
N ALA A 159 2.90 5.46 -17.46
CA ALA A 159 1.69 4.63 -17.52
C ALA A 159 0.64 5.24 -18.45
N LYS A 160 0.39 6.55 -18.34
CA LYS A 160 -0.52 7.28 -19.25
C LYS A 160 -0.11 7.16 -20.72
N ARG A 161 1.18 7.32 -21.04
CA ARG A 161 1.70 7.18 -22.42
C ARG A 161 1.45 5.80 -23.00
N GLN A 162 1.55 4.76 -22.16
CA GLN A 162 1.33 3.36 -22.52
C GLN A 162 -0.12 2.90 -22.35
N LYS A 163 -1.03 3.79 -21.92
CA LYS A 163 -2.45 3.48 -21.63
C LYS A 163 -2.64 2.41 -20.56
N ILE A 164 -1.73 2.38 -19.60
CA ILE A 164 -1.75 1.46 -18.46
C ILE A 164 -2.56 2.12 -17.33
N PRO A 165 -3.58 1.44 -16.76
CA PRO A 165 -4.35 1.97 -15.63
C PRO A 165 -3.46 2.14 -14.40
N VAL A 166 -3.65 3.27 -13.69
CA VAL A 166 -2.88 3.65 -12.50
C VAL A 166 -3.74 3.54 -11.26
N PHE A 167 -3.27 2.80 -10.29
CA PHE A 167 -3.83 2.69 -8.95
C PHE A 167 -2.90 3.46 -8.01
N PHE A 168 -3.39 4.56 -7.47
CA PHE A 168 -2.58 5.49 -6.71
C PHE A 168 -2.99 5.49 -5.24
N ASP A 169 -2.11 4.97 -4.39
CA ASP A 169 -2.21 5.11 -2.93
C ASP A 169 -1.47 6.38 -2.51
N THR A 170 -2.15 7.29 -1.84
CA THR A 170 -1.59 8.59 -1.45
C THR A 170 -0.70 8.55 -0.22
N ALA A 171 -0.46 7.37 0.32
CA ALA A 171 0.34 7.14 1.52
C ALA A 171 1.87 7.16 1.26
N PRO A 172 2.65 7.78 2.14
CA PRO A 172 2.23 8.73 3.16
C PRO A 172 1.89 10.09 2.55
N GLN A 173 1.08 10.88 3.25
CA GLN A 173 0.81 12.27 2.84
C GLN A 173 2.10 13.08 2.77
N ARG A 174 2.20 13.95 1.73
CA ARG A 174 3.40 14.74 1.47
C ARG A 174 3.05 16.16 1.01
N SER A 175 3.66 17.16 1.63
CA SER A 175 3.48 18.56 1.26
C SER A 175 4.23 18.97 -0.02
N ASP A 176 5.25 18.19 -0.41
CA ASP A 176 6.04 18.39 -1.62
C ASP A 176 5.46 17.66 -2.85
N LEU A 177 4.29 16.99 -2.71
CA LEU A 177 3.60 16.32 -3.80
C LEU A 177 2.36 17.12 -4.20
N VAL A 178 2.32 17.58 -5.45
CA VAL A 178 1.16 18.28 -6.02
C VAL A 178 0.18 17.28 -6.59
N LEU A 179 -0.94 17.04 -5.88
CA LEU A 179 -1.88 15.97 -6.21
C LEU A 179 -2.46 16.06 -7.63
N SER A 180 -2.70 17.28 -8.15
CA SER A 180 -3.20 17.47 -9.52
C SER A 180 -2.21 17.03 -10.61
N GLU A 181 -0.93 16.92 -10.29
CA GLU A 181 0.09 16.43 -11.23
C GLU A 181 0.09 14.89 -11.31
N MET A 182 -0.56 14.20 -10.37
CA MET A 182 -0.72 12.74 -10.34
C MET A 182 -1.89 12.25 -11.21
N SER A 183 -2.31 13.03 -12.17
CA SER A 183 -3.47 12.81 -13.05
C SER A 183 -3.06 12.26 -14.43
N PRO A 184 -3.91 11.41 -15.06
CA PRO A 184 -5.08 10.73 -14.50
C PRO A 184 -4.75 9.42 -13.80
N CYS A 185 -5.65 8.98 -12.91
CA CYS A 185 -5.59 7.66 -12.30
C CYS A 185 -6.87 6.87 -12.61
N GLU A 186 -6.79 5.56 -12.59
CA GLU A 186 -7.98 4.69 -12.57
C GLU A 186 -8.65 4.78 -11.20
N ILE A 187 -7.85 4.59 -10.13
CA ILE A 187 -8.30 4.69 -8.74
C ILE A 187 -7.30 5.51 -7.94
N ILE A 188 -7.84 6.43 -7.09
CA ILE A 188 -7.08 7.04 -5.98
C ILE A 188 -7.62 6.53 -4.65
N SER A 189 -6.73 6.12 -3.74
CA SER A 189 -7.13 5.45 -2.49
C SER A 189 -6.44 6.05 -1.25
N PRO A 190 -6.89 7.23 -0.77
CA PRO A 190 -6.41 7.81 0.49
C PRO A 190 -7.09 7.18 1.71
N ASN A 191 -6.41 7.24 2.86
CA ASN A 191 -7.03 7.02 4.16
C ASN A 191 -7.64 8.33 4.73
N GLU A 192 -8.15 8.29 5.96
CA GLU A 192 -8.84 9.42 6.59
C GLU A 192 -7.91 10.63 6.77
N THR A 193 -6.68 10.41 7.24
CA THR A 193 -5.70 11.49 7.49
C THR A 193 -5.16 12.06 6.18
N GLU A 194 -4.89 11.23 5.20
CA GLU A 194 -4.49 11.64 3.85
C GLU A 194 -5.60 12.41 3.15
N THR A 195 -6.85 11.95 3.29
CA THR A 195 -8.03 12.65 2.78
C THR A 195 -8.12 14.05 3.38
N ALA A 196 -8.01 14.17 4.71
CA ALA A 196 -8.03 15.46 5.38
C ALA A 196 -6.88 16.37 4.95
N PHE A 197 -5.67 15.81 4.81
CA PHE A 197 -4.49 16.56 4.37
C PHE A 197 -4.67 17.16 2.97
N TYR A 198 -5.09 16.35 1.99
CA TYR A 198 -5.20 16.80 0.60
C TYR A 198 -6.48 17.60 0.31
N THR A 199 -7.54 17.42 1.09
CA THR A 199 -8.82 18.07 0.83
C THR A 199 -9.18 19.17 1.84
N GLY A 200 -8.58 19.16 3.04
CA GLY A 200 -9.02 19.97 4.18
C GLY A 200 -10.32 19.46 4.82
N ILE A 201 -10.79 18.26 4.44
CA ILE A 201 -12.05 17.67 4.92
C ILE A 201 -11.75 16.32 5.56
N PHE A 202 -12.01 16.16 6.85
CA PHE A 202 -11.92 14.87 7.52
C PHE A 202 -13.18 14.03 7.22
N PRO A 203 -13.06 12.79 6.70
CA PRO A 203 -14.21 12.00 6.23
C PRO A 203 -14.89 11.22 7.37
N ASP A 204 -15.49 11.92 8.34
CA ASP A 204 -16.15 11.34 9.52
C ASP A 204 -17.60 10.91 9.31
N SER A 205 -18.25 11.42 8.28
CA SER A 205 -19.64 11.15 7.91
C SER A 205 -19.77 10.87 6.41
N VAL A 206 -20.92 10.33 5.98
CA VAL A 206 -21.20 10.11 4.55
C VAL A 206 -21.14 11.43 3.76
N ASP A 207 -21.65 12.54 4.34
CA ASP A 207 -21.60 13.86 3.71
C ASP A 207 -20.17 14.37 3.56
N SER A 208 -19.33 14.27 4.59
CA SER A 208 -17.92 14.67 4.51
C SER A 208 -17.12 13.75 3.57
N CYS A 209 -17.41 12.44 3.52
CA CYS A 209 -16.85 11.52 2.53
C CYS A 209 -17.20 11.97 1.11
N LEU A 210 -18.46 12.31 0.82
CA LEU A 210 -18.88 12.79 -0.49
C LEU A 210 -18.13 14.07 -0.88
N ARG A 211 -18.13 15.09 -0.01
CA ARG A 211 -17.46 16.36 -0.30
C ARG A 211 -15.95 16.21 -0.54
N ALA A 212 -15.29 15.38 0.28
CA ALA A 212 -13.87 15.09 0.10
C ALA A 212 -13.61 14.34 -1.22
N SER A 213 -14.45 13.34 -1.53
CA SER A 213 -14.33 12.55 -2.76
C SER A 213 -14.56 13.40 -4.01
N MET A 214 -15.53 14.31 -4.02
CA MET A 214 -15.76 15.26 -5.13
C MET A 214 -14.53 16.13 -5.39
N LYS A 215 -13.87 16.60 -4.32
CA LYS A 215 -12.64 17.40 -4.45
C LYS A 215 -11.49 16.57 -5.01
N LEU A 216 -11.26 15.35 -4.51
CA LEU A 216 -10.24 14.45 -5.04
C LEU A 216 -10.50 14.07 -6.50
N TYR A 217 -11.74 13.71 -6.81
CA TYR A 217 -12.19 13.33 -8.15
C TYR A 217 -11.86 14.41 -9.19
N SER A 218 -12.21 15.67 -8.88
CA SER A 218 -11.95 16.81 -9.78
C SER A 218 -10.46 17.15 -9.85
N THR A 219 -9.70 17.00 -8.76
CA THR A 219 -8.28 17.34 -8.69
C THR A 219 -7.41 16.35 -9.47
N VAL A 220 -7.66 15.04 -9.30
CA VAL A 220 -6.82 13.97 -9.88
C VAL A 220 -7.37 13.49 -11.23
N LYS A 221 -8.61 13.83 -11.58
CA LYS A 221 -9.31 13.31 -12.77
C LYS A 221 -9.25 11.78 -12.81
N THR A 222 -9.62 11.17 -11.69
CA THR A 222 -9.66 9.73 -11.51
C THR A 222 -11.01 9.17 -11.97
N LYS A 223 -11.06 7.86 -12.25
CA LYS A 223 -12.34 7.18 -12.49
C LYS A 223 -13.06 6.87 -11.19
N TYR A 224 -12.33 6.46 -10.17
CA TYR A 224 -12.88 6.20 -8.85
C TYR A 224 -12.04 6.85 -7.76
N VAL A 225 -12.71 7.36 -6.74
CA VAL A 225 -12.15 7.68 -5.42
C VAL A 225 -12.58 6.59 -4.47
N VAL A 226 -11.64 5.96 -3.76
CA VAL A 226 -11.92 4.94 -2.75
C VAL A 226 -11.28 5.37 -1.44
N LEU A 227 -12.06 5.97 -0.53
CA LEU A 227 -11.57 6.38 0.78
C LEU A 227 -11.47 5.16 1.71
N LYS A 228 -10.32 4.95 2.32
CA LYS A 228 -10.10 3.93 3.37
C LYS A 228 -10.54 4.54 4.71
N LEU A 229 -11.54 3.95 5.37
CA LEU A 229 -12.17 4.48 6.58
C LEU A 229 -11.95 3.60 7.82
N GLY A 230 -10.86 2.81 7.83
CA GLY A 230 -10.53 1.91 8.93
C GLY A 230 -11.66 0.92 9.22
N ALA A 231 -12.09 0.82 10.47
CA ALA A 231 -13.17 -0.10 10.88
C ALA A 231 -14.54 0.19 10.23
N ARG A 232 -14.73 1.42 9.70
CA ARG A 232 -15.96 1.77 8.96
C ARG A 232 -15.98 1.19 7.54
N GLY A 233 -14.87 0.60 7.06
CA GLY A 233 -14.73 0.04 5.72
C GLY A 233 -14.20 1.03 4.71
N CYS A 234 -14.88 1.21 3.57
CA CYS A 234 -14.45 2.14 2.54
C CYS A 234 -15.63 2.84 1.87
N TYR A 235 -15.36 4.03 1.32
CA TYR A 235 -16.33 4.83 0.60
C TYR A 235 -15.88 5.02 -0.85
N ILE A 236 -16.77 4.71 -1.80
CA ILE A 236 -16.52 4.78 -3.23
C ILE A 236 -17.28 5.97 -3.82
N TYR A 237 -16.64 6.67 -4.77
CA TYR A 237 -17.27 7.71 -5.58
C TYR A 237 -16.74 7.67 -7.01
N ASP A 238 -17.65 7.67 -8.03
CA ASP A 238 -17.32 7.60 -9.45
C ASP A 238 -17.62 8.90 -10.24
N GLY A 239 -17.97 9.96 -9.53
CA GLY A 239 -18.40 11.24 -10.11
C GLY A 239 -19.94 11.41 -10.17
N ILE A 240 -20.70 10.34 -10.02
CA ILE A 240 -22.17 10.34 -10.04
C ILE A 240 -22.72 9.52 -8.86
N HIS A 241 -22.26 8.28 -8.72
CA HIS A 241 -22.71 7.35 -7.69
C HIS A 241 -21.74 7.31 -6.52
N GLN A 242 -22.28 6.95 -5.38
CA GLN A 242 -21.52 6.77 -4.14
C GLN A 242 -21.99 5.52 -3.40
N GLU A 243 -21.06 4.84 -2.75
CA GLU A 243 -21.35 3.66 -1.95
C GLU A 243 -20.45 3.61 -0.72
N LEU A 244 -21.04 3.39 0.46
CA LEU A 244 -20.28 3.05 1.67
C LEU A 244 -20.33 1.53 1.85
N ILE A 245 -19.18 0.89 1.79
CA ILE A 245 -19.03 -0.56 2.00
C ILE A 245 -18.43 -0.78 3.37
N GLN A 246 -19.21 -1.38 4.26
CA GLN A 246 -18.78 -1.66 5.63
C GLN A 246 -17.68 -2.73 5.65
N SER A 247 -16.75 -2.60 6.60
CA SER A 247 -15.75 -3.63 6.90
C SER A 247 -16.37 -4.78 7.69
N LEU A 248 -15.64 -5.90 7.77
CA LEU A 248 -15.96 -6.96 8.72
C LEU A 248 -15.65 -6.48 10.15
N ASP A 249 -16.51 -6.84 11.08
CA ASP A 249 -16.29 -6.55 12.51
C ASP A 249 -15.32 -7.58 13.10
N VAL A 250 -14.11 -7.14 13.43
CA VAL A 250 -13.02 -7.97 13.95
C VAL A 250 -12.30 -7.26 15.09
N ASN A 251 -11.69 -8.01 15.96
CA ASN A 251 -10.81 -7.47 17.01
C ASN A 251 -9.41 -7.24 16.42
N PRO A 252 -8.96 -5.98 16.28
CA PRO A 252 -7.64 -5.71 15.74
C PRO A 252 -6.54 -6.05 16.74
N VAL A 253 -5.46 -6.67 16.24
CA VAL A 253 -4.22 -6.95 16.97
C VAL A 253 -3.16 -5.92 16.56
N ASP A 254 -3.00 -5.71 15.23
CA ASP A 254 -2.04 -4.75 14.67
C ASP A 254 -2.58 -4.22 13.33
N THR A 255 -2.56 -2.90 13.16
CA THR A 255 -3.07 -2.26 11.94
C THR A 255 -1.98 -2.00 10.89
N THR A 256 -0.74 -2.41 11.17
CA THR A 256 0.41 -2.19 10.27
C THR A 256 0.19 -2.89 8.92
N GLY A 257 0.37 -2.15 7.84
CA GLY A 257 0.24 -2.66 6.48
C GLY A 257 -1.20 -2.91 5.98
N ALA A 258 -2.24 -2.74 6.83
CA ALA A 258 -3.62 -3.01 6.43
C ALA A 258 -4.09 -2.13 5.25
N GLY A 259 -3.67 -0.86 5.22
CA GLY A 259 -3.94 0.05 4.10
C GLY A 259 -3.26 -0.38 2.81
N ASP A 260 -2.01 -0.84 2.91
CA ASP A 260 -1.22 -1.34 1.76
C ASP A 260 -1.85 -2.63 1.21
N ALA A 261 -2.25 -3.55 2.10
CA ALA A 261 -2.94 -4.80 1.75
C ALA A 261 -4.32 -4.52 1.13
N PHE A 262 -5.09 -3.56 1.67
CA PHE A 262 -6.36 -3.12 1.11
C PHE A 262 -6.18 -2.62 -0.33
N THR A 263 -5.25 -1.69 -0.57
CA THR A 263 -5.03 -1.13 -1.91
C THR A 263 -4.53 -2.19 -2.89
N ALA A 264 -3.66 -3.10 -2.47
CA ALA A 264 -3.22 -4.24 -3.26
C ALA A 264 -4.39 -5.15 -3.65
N ALA A 265 -5.23 -5.53 -2.67
CA ALA A 265 -6.40 -6.38 -2.88
C ALA A 265 -7.44 -5.73 -3.81
N LEU A 266 -7.73 -4.44 -3.59
CA LEU A 266 -8.60 -3.63 -4.44
C LEU A 266 -8.15 -3.69 -5.90
N THR A 267 -6.87 -3.44 -6.14
CA THR A 267 -6.26 -3.40 -7.46
C THR A 267 -6.31 -4.77 -8.14
N VAL A 268 -5.90 -5.84 -7.42
CA VAL A 268 -5.91 -7.20 -7.95
C VAL A 268 -7.32 -7.64 -8.34
N ARG A 269 -8.28 -7.47 -7.43
CA ARG A 269 -9.66 -7.90 -7.64
C ARG A 269 -10.35 -7.10 -8.74
N TYR A 270 -10.12 -5.78 -8.80
CA TYR A 270 -10.67 -4.90 -9.82
C TYR A 270 -10.29 -5.34 -11.24
N LEU A 271 -9.04 -5.74 -11.47
CA LEU A 271 -8.63 -6.24 -12.78
C LEU A 271 -9.12 -7.67 -13.07
N GLN A 272 -9.24 -8.50 -12.05
CA GLN A 272 -9.71 -9.88 -12.22
C GLN A 272 -11.20 -9.98 -12.52
N ASN A 273 -12.01 -9.05 -11.99
CA ASN A 273 -13.47 -9.07 -12.12
C ASN A 273 -14.03 -8.18 -13.26
N GLY A 274 -13.15 -7.69 -14.15
CA GLY A 274 -13.54 -6.85 -15.28
C GLY A 274 -13.91 -5.41 -14.91
N GLY A 275 -13.45 -4.91 -13.75
CA GLY A 275 -13.60 -3.52 -13.34
C GLY A 275 -14.82 -3.25 -12.45
N ASP A 276 -15.39 -4.25 -11.81
CA ASP A 276 -16.43 -4.07 -10.78
C ASP A 276 -15.78 -3.55 -9.49
N ILE A 277 -15.92 -2.24 -9.27
CA ILE A 277 -15.30 -1.55 -8.13
C ILE A 277 -15.94 -1.94 -6.79
N SER A 278 -17.25 -2.20 -6.76
CA SER A 278 -17.96 -2.56 -5.54
C SER A 278 -17.55 -3.95 -5.04
N ASP A 279 -17.44 -4.94 -5.95
CA ASP A 279 -16.92 -6.27 -5.62
C ASP A 279 -15.45 -6.19 -5.19
N ALA A 280 -14.62 -5.41 -5.90
CA ALA A 280 -13.21 -5.24 -5.56
C ALA A 280 -13.02 -4.61 -4.16
N ALA A 281 -13.84 -3.63 -3.80
CA ALA A 281 -13.77 -2.98 -2.50
C ALA A 281 -14.28 -3.88 -1.35
N ARG A 282 -15.32 -4.69 -1.58
CA ARG A 282 -15.74 -5.73 -0.61
C ARG A 282 -14.62 -6.74 -0.36
N PHE A 283 -13.97 -7.21 -1.40
CA PHE A 283 -12.82 -8.10 -1.29
C PHE A 283 -11.66 -7.43 -0.53
N ALA A 284 -11.35 -6.17 -0.84
CA ALA A 284 -10.30 -5.40 -0.16
C ALA A 284 -10.59 -5.20 1.34
N ASN A 285 -11.85 -4.93 1.72
CA ASN A 285 -12.27 -4.88 3.12
C ASN A 285 -12.02 -6.21 3.85
N CYS A 286 -12.32 -7.35 3.21
CA CYS A 286 -12.03 -8.67 3.80
C CYS A 286 -10.52 -8.89 4.03
N VAL A 287 -9.68 -8.48 3.06
CA VAL A 287 -8.22 -8.56 3.20
C VAL A 287 -7.71 -7.65 4.31
N GLY A 288 -8.18 -6.40 4.36
CA GLY A 288 -7.84 -5.46 5.44
C GLY A 288 -8.26 -5.98 6.82
N ALA A 289 -9.48 -6.52 6.93
CA ALA A 289 -9.99 -7.11 8.17
C ALA A 289 -9.17 -8.33 8.61
N TYR A 290 -8.80 -9.22 7.68
CA TYR A 290 -7.88 -10.32 8.01
C TYR A 290 -6.54 -9.80 8.52
N THR A 291 -5.95 -8.85 7.79
CA THR A 291 -4.62 -8.30 8.09
C THR A 291 -4.55 -7.77 9.51
N VAL A 292 -5.52 -6.98 9.94
CA VAL A 292 -5.50 -6.39 11.31
C VAL A 292 -5.66 -7.42 12.43
N THR A 293 -6.02 -8.68 12.16
CA THR A 293 -6.09 -9.74 13.16
C THR A 293 -4.76 -10.42 13.44
N LYS A 294 -3.68 -10.00 12.77
CA LYS A 294 -2.33 -10.59 12.89
C LYS A 294 -1.32 -9.49 13.20
N GLU A 295 -0.16 -9.89 13.75
CA GLU A 295 0.94 -8.97 14.01
C GLU A 295 1.81 -8.73 12.76
N GLY A 296 2.33 -7.51 12.63
CA GLY A 296 3.27 -7.07 11.60
C GLY A 296 2.63 -6.85 10.23
N ALA A 297 3.46 -6.54 9.23
CA ALA A 297 3.03 -6.30 7.85
C ALA A 297 3.05 -7.61 7.03
N PHE A 298 4.22 -8.05 6.56
CA PHE A 298 4.30 -9.23 5.66
C PHE A 298 3.64 -10.48 6.22
N ASP A 299 3.83 -10.76 7.51
CA ASP A 299 3.30 -11.98 8.13
C ASP A 299 1.78 -11.95 8.30
N SER A 300 1.18 -10.76 8.29
CA SER A 300 -0.27 -10.55 8.39
C SER A 300 -1.02 -10.71 7.06
N PHE A 301 -0.36 -10.57 5.91
CA PHE A 301 -1.04 -10.61 4.61
C PHE A 301 -1.50 -12.02 4.25
N PRO A 302 -2.80 -12.21 3.93
CA PRO A 302 -3.33 -13.53 3.63
C PRO A 302 -2.94 -14.03 2.24
N THR A 303 -2.80 -15.35 2.12
CA THR A 303 -2.99 -16.02 0.84
C THR A 303 -4.48 -16.14 0.52
N LEU A 304 -4.85 -16.38 -0.75
CA LEU A 304 -6.25 -16.61 -1.11
C LEU A 304 -6.92 -17.69 -0.27
N LYS A 305 -6.23 -18.80 -0.01
CA LYS A 305 -6.74 -19.91 0.80
C LYS A 305 -7.00 -19.50 2.26
N GLN A 306 -6.10 -18.73 2.85
CA GLN A 306 -6.29 -18.22 4.23
C GLN A 306 -7.46 -17.25 4.30
N LEU A 307 -7.60 -16.39 3.29
CA LEU A 307 -8.70 -15.44 3.21
C LEU A 307 -10.05 -16.14 3.05
N GLU A 308 -10.13 -17.16 2.16
CA GLU A 308 -11.34 -17.97 2.00
C GLU A 308 -11.77 -18.67 3.29
N THR A 309 -10.80 -19.25 4.00
CA THR A 309 -11.06 -19.88 5.31
C THR A 309 -11.60 -18.87 6.31
N PHE A 310 -10.96 -17.70 6.41
CA PHE A 310 -11.37 -16.62 7.32
C PHE A 310 -12.80 -16.12 7.02
N ILE A 311 -13.14 -15.90 5.75
CA ILE A 311 -14.48 -15.45 5.35
C ILE A 311 -15.53 -16.51 5.69
N ASN A 312 -15.25 -17.80 5.45
CA ASN A 312 -16.16 -18.89 5.78
C ASN A 312 -16.40 -19.01 7.29
N GLU A 313 -15.37 -18.89 8.09
CA GLU A 313 -15.46 -18.87 9.56
C GLU A 313 -16.25 -17.65 10.07
N TYR A 314 -16.02 -16.48 9.46
CA TYR A 314 -16.77 -15.27 9.80
C TYR A 314 -18.26 -15.40 9.50
N ASN A 315 -18.62 -15.93 8.35
CA ASN A 315 -20.03 -16.11 7.93
C ASN A 315 -20.77 -17.23 8.70
N SER A 316 -20.03 -18.08 9.42
CA SER A 316 -20.61 -19.15 10.24
C SER A 316 -20.89 -18.77 11.70
N ARG A 317 -20.53 -17.55 12.09
CA ARG A 317 -20.81 -16.96 13.41
C ARG A 317 -22.18 -16.31 13.46
#